data_6b90ca8f7b8722c30e58fbb76133f244
#
_entry.id   6b90ca8f7b8722c30e58fbb76133f244
#
_cell.length_a   1.000
_cell.length_b   1.000
_cell.length_c   1.000
_cell.angle_alpha   90.00
_cell.angle_beta   90.00
_cell.angle_gamma   90.00
#
_symmetry.space_group_name_H-M   'P 1'
#
loop_
_entity.id
_entity.type
_entity.pdbx_description
1 polymer ?
#
loop_
_entity_poly.entity_id
_entity_poly.type
_entity_poly.pdbx_seq_one_letter_code
_entity_poly.pdbx_strand_id
1 'polypeptide(L)'
;MKREAYKSLRTISHQDPIGPGGPLCAGCGGQLSLRLFHKALGDNVTFVNAASCSTMLATYPFTPLNSSWIYLAMACAPAGAQGVRDGFDILKVKGKLPAADDRKVVVLTGDGAAQEIGLQSTLAAIHRGLDFYYLCYDNESYGNTGFQSSPSTPYGARTSTEPISAAAPHGRLHERRDLFELWRVQKPDYLTTISAAYPLDLSEKVFRAGKFTGPKLFIALSPCPPGWEVDPEWSIDIARLAVETGIWPLREAIHGAVSHTYIPRRFAPVEDYLKRQGRFRHLFEPKRDDETIAHIQATVDAYWKAARSAQGEMPEATTTSTPTSSLPRNPGEDEGWVSSR
;
A
#
# COMPACT_ATOMS: atom_id res chain seq x y z
N MET A 1 -21.31 -14.19 14.31
CA MET A 1 -20.07 -14.59 15.03
C MET A 1 -19.15 -13.37 15.09
N LYS A 2 -18.74 -12.91 16.28
CA LYS A 2 -17.75 -11.82 16.37
C LYS A 2 -16.44 -12.33 15.79
N ARG A 3 -15.95 -11.73 14.71
CA ARG A 3 -14.65 -12.05 14.15
C ARG A 3 -13.56 -11.51 15.08
N GLU A 4 -12.51 -12.29 15.30
CA GLU A 4 -11.32 -11.89 16.05
C GLU A 4 -10.12 -11.78 15.09
N ALA A 5 -9.17 -10.91 15.46
CA ALA A 5 -7.92 -10.79 14.71
C ALA A 5 -7.16 -12.12 14.69
N TYR A 6 -6.46 -12.39 13.60
CA TYR A 6 -5.66 -13.59 13.46
C TYR A 6 -4.46 -13.56 14.42
N LYS A 7 -4.33 -14.63 15.23
CA LYS A 7 -3.27 -14.73 16.25
C LYS A 7 -1.94 -15.27 15.69
N SER A 8 -2.00 -15.92 14.53
CA SER A 8 -0.83 -16.50 13.86
C SER A 8 -1.11 -16.66 12.37
N LEU A 9 -0.08 -16.87 11.56
CA LEU A 9 -0.23 -17.17 10.12
C LEU A 9 -1.08 -18.41 9.86
N ARG A 10 -1.06 -19.40 10.77
CA ARG A 10 -1.86 -20.63 10.67
C ARG A 10 -3.35 -20.41 10.90
N THR A 11 -3.73 -19.30 11.55
CA THR A 11 -5.13 -18.97 11.86
C THR A 11 -5.77 -18.07 10.80
N ILE A 12 -5.01 -17.62 9.81
CA ILE A 12 -5.56 -16.86 8.67
C ILE A 12 -6.57 -17.75 7.94
N SER A 13 -7.74 -17.20 7.62
CA SER A 13 -8.80 -17.95 6.93
C SER A 13 -8.30 -18.64 5.67
N HIS A 14 -8.56 -19.92 5.55
CA HIS A 14 -8.30 -20.69 4.32
C HIS A 14 -9.32 -20.41 3.22
N GLN A 15 -10.51 -19.89 3.59
CA GLN A 15 -11.49 -19.46 2.60
C GLN A 15 -10.92 -18.28 1.80
N ASP A 16 -10.85 -18.42 0.48
CA ASP A 16 -10.33 -17.38 -0.39
C ASP A 16 -11.49 -16.59 -1.02
N PRO A 17 -11.59 -15.28 -0.76
CA PRO A 17 -12.63 -14.44 -1.35
C PRO A 17 -12.36 -14.09 -2.82
N ILE A 18 -11.16 -14.40 -3.31
CA ILE A 18 -10.76 -14.19 -4.70
C ILE A 18 -10.41 -15.55 -5.30
N GLY A 19 -11.22 -16.02 -6.25
CA GLY A 19 -10.99 -17.27 -6.97
C GLY A 19 -9.67 -17.29 -7.73
N PRO A 20 -9.17 -18.47 -8.11
CA PRO A 20 -7.96 -18.62 -8.90
C PRO A 20 -8.15 -18.10 -10.34
N GLY A 21 -7.03 -17.80 -11.02
CA GLY A 21 -7.02 -17.41 -12.43
C GLY A 21 -7.35 -15.95 -12.71
N GLY A 22 -7.11 -15.06 -11.75
CA GLY A 22 -7.26 -13.61 -11.96
C GLY A 22 -6.28 -13.08 -13.01
N PRO A 23 -6.65 -12.04 -13.78
CA PRO A 23 -5.86 -11.49 -14.91
C PRO A 23 -4.78 -10.50 -14.45
N LEU A 24 -4.57 -10.30 -13.15
CA LEU A 24 -3.50 -9.44 -12.66
C LEU A 24 -2.14 -10.13 -12.77
N CYS A 25 -1.09 -9.30 -12.79
CA CYS A 25 0.29 -9.78 -12.91
C CYS A 25 0.68 -10.79 -11.82
N ALA A 26 1.53 -11.75 -12.14
CA ALA A 26 2.14 -12.61 -11.15
C ALA A 26 2.88 -11.76 -10.09
N GLY A 27 2.80 -12.12 -8.82
CA GLY A 27 3.41 -11.37 -7.73
C GLY A 27 2.80 -9.99 -7.44
N CYS A 28 1.64 -9.64 -8.01
CA CYS A 28 0.99 -8.34 -7.80
C CYS A 28 0.73 -8.06 -6.32
N GLY A 29 1.45 -7.09 -5.73
CA GLY A 29 1.28 -6.68 -4.33
C GLY A 29 -0.10 -6.10 -4.04
N GLY A 30 -0.72 -5.44 -5.01
CA GLY A 30 -2.09 -4.91 -4.89
C GLY A 30 -3.14 -6.02 -4.75
N GLN A 31 -3.04 -7.07 -5.56
CA GLN A 31 -3.94 -8.24 -5.44
C GLN A 31 -3.74 -8.98 -4.13
N LEU A 32 -2.48 -9.12 -3.70
CA LEU A 32 -2.16 -9.81 -2.44
C LEU A 32 -2.68 -9.02 -1.23
N SER A 33 -2.49 -7.71 -1.23
CA SER A 33 -3.03 -6.83 -0.19
C SER A 33 -4.56 -6.86 -0.15
N LEU A 34 -5.23 -6.80 -1.31
CA LEU A 34 -6.69 -6.91 -1.43
C LEU A 34 -7.19 -8.25 -0.88
N ARG A 35 -6.52 -9.36 -1.22
CA ARG A 35 -6.88 -10.70 -0.75
C ARG A 35 -6.81 -10.81 0.77
N LEU A 36 -5.72 -10.37 1.39
CA LEU A 36 -5.55 -10.39 2.84
C LEU A 36 -6.52 -9.44 3.55
N PHE A 37 -6.73 -8.25 3.01
CA PHE A 37 -7.70 -7.27 3.48
C PHE A 37 -9.13 -7.86 3.46
N HIS A 38 -9.53 -8.46 2.34
CA HIS A 38 -10.86 -9.05 2.18
C HIS A 38 -11.05 -10.26 3.12
N LYS A 39 -10.04 -11.13 3.29
CA LYS A 39 -10.08 -12.23 4.28
C LYS A 39 -10.34 -11.71 5.69
N ALA A 40 -9.69 -10.62 6.08
CA ALA A 40 -9.91 -10.01 7.39
C ALA A 40 -11.26 -9.30 7.52
N LEU A 41 -11.71 -8.61 6.45
CA LEU A 41 -12.97 -7.86 6.43
C LEU A 41 -14.21 -8.75 6.36
N GLY A 42 -14.12 -9.90 5.66
CA GLY A 42 -15.19 -10.88 5.48
C GLY A 42 -16.01 -10.70 4.20
N ASP A 43 -17.08 -11.51 4.09
CA ASP A 43 -17.75 -11.72 2.79
C ASP A 43 -18.84 -10.71 2.46
N ASN A 44 -19.44 -10.03 3.44
CA ASN A 44 -20.51 -9.08 3.21
C ASN A 44 -19.99 -7.71 2.80
N VAL A 45 -19.43 -7.63 1.59
CA VAL A 45 -18.70 -6.46 1.07
C VAL A 45 -19.24 -6.06 -0.31
N THR A 46 -19.35 -4.76 -0.53
CA THR A 46 -19.52 -4.16 -1.85
C THR A 46 -18.31 -3.28 -2.16
N PHE A 47 -17.55 -3.66 -3.17
CA PHE A 47 -16.45 -2.85 -3.67
C PHE A 47 -16.93 -1.79 -4.65
N VAL A 48 -16.43 -0.59 -4.48
CA VAL A 48 -16.58 0.52 -5.44
C VAL A 48 -15.19 0.86 -5.97
N ASN A 49 -14.90 0.33 -7.15
CA ASN A 49 -13.57 0.36 -7.73
C ASN A 49 -13.39 1.58 -8.64
N ALA A 50 -12.31 2.34 -8.41
CA ALA A 50 -11.82 3.34 -9.35
C ALA A 50 -11.08 2.66 -10.52
N ALA A 51 -11.20 3.21 -11.73
CA ALA A 51 -10.44 2.75 -12.90
C ALA A 51 -8.94 2.61 -12.55
N SER A 52 -8.39 1.39 -12.72
CA SER A 52 -7.04 1.04 -12.24
C SER A 52 -6.69 -0.41 -12.62
N CYS A 53 -5.54 -0.94 -12.20
CA CYS A 53 -5.21 -2.36 -12.36
C CYS A 53 -6.30 -3.28 -11.80
N SER A 54 -6.90 -2.94 -10.67
CA SER A 54 -7.95 -3.75 -10.05
C SER A 54 -9.23 -3.86 -10.89
N THR A 55 -9.45 -2.98 -11.87
CA THR A 55 -10.55 -3.11 -12.84
C THR A 55 -10.47 -4.42 -13.61
N MET A 56 -9.27 -4.90 -13.88
CA MET A 56 -9.06 -6.16 -14.59
C MET A 56 -9.61 -7.38 -13.83
N LEU A 57 -9.74 -7.31 -12.50
CA LEU A 57 -10.31 -8.40 -11.69
C LEU A 57 -11.79 -8.66 -11.97
N ALA A 58 -12.52 -7.67 -12.44
CA ALA A 58 -13.96 -7.78 -12.66
C ALA A 58 -14.35 -7.29 -14.07
N THR A 59 -13.57 -7.67 -15.06
CA THR A 59 -13.85 -7.38 -16.47
C THR A 59 -14.87 -8.39 -17.01
N TYR A 60 -16.06 -7.87 -17.36
CA TYR A 60 -17.13 -8.71 -17.92
C TYR A 60 -16.62 -9.60 -19.07
N PRO A 61 -17.03 -10.88 -19.13
CA PRO A 61 -18.00 -11.56 -18.25
C PRO A 61 -17.35 -12.26 -17.03
N PHE A 62 -16.06 -12.05 -16.78
CA PHE A 62 -15.31 -12.77 -15.75
C PHE A 62 -15.13 -11.92 -14.50
N THR A 63 -15.33 -12.53 -13.34
CA THR A 63 -14.94 -11.99 -12.05
C THR A 63 -14.53 -13.13 -11.12
N PRO A 64 -13.33 -13.08 -10.52
CA PRO A 64 -12.93 -14.04 -9.52
C PRO A 64 -13.44 -13.66 -8.13
N LEU A 65 -14.13 -12.52 -7.99
CA LEU A 65 -14.56 -11.99 -6.70
C LEU A 65 -15.87 -12.63 -6.24
N ASN A 66 -15.91 -13.04 -4.99
CA ASN A 66 -17.12 -13.54 -4.34
C ASN A 66 -17.87 -12.42 -3.58
N SER A 67 -17.85 -11.20 -4.11
CA SER A 67 -18.48 -10.02 -3.53
C SER A 67 -19.02 -9.10 -4.61
N SER A 68 -19.94 -8.20 -4.21
CA SER A 68 -20.49 -7.20 -5.13
C SER A 68 -19.39 -6.22 -5.58
N TRP A 69 -19.46 -5.85 -6.86
CA TRP A 69 -18.45 -4.98 -7.47
C TRP A 69 -19.11 -3.92 -8.35
N ILE A 70 -18.72 -2.66 -8.15
CA ILE A 70 -19.15 -1.53 -8.98
C ILE A 70 -17.87 -0.87 -9.51
N TYR A 71 -17.79 -0.74 -10.84
CA TYR A 71 -16.71 -0.03 -11.51
C TYR A 71 -17.12 1.40 -11.84
N LEU A 72 -16.26 2.37 -11.52
CA LEU A 72 -16.48 3.78 -11.79
C LEU A 72 -15.22 4.43 -12.37
N ALA A 73 -15.41 5.57 -13.03
CA ALA A 73 -14.31 6.42 -13.43
C ALA A 73 -13.42 6.78 -12.22
N MET A 74 -12.13 6.99 -12.47
CA MET A 74 -11.08 7.10 -11.45
C MET A 74 -11.40 8.13 -10.36
N ALA A 75 -11.97 9.29 -10.73
CA ALA A 75 -12.34 10.35 -9.81
C ALA A 75 -13.61 10.05 -8.97
N CYS A 76 -14.45 9.10 -9.41
CA CYS A 76 -15.82 8.98 -8.95
C CYS A 76 -16.04 7.93 -7.85
N ALA A 77 -15.07 7.06 -7.59
CA ALA A 77 -15.27 5.92 -6.70
C ALA A 77 -15.69 6.33 -5.27
N PRO A 78 -15.09 7.32 -4.60
CA PRO A 78 -15.55 7.76 -3.28
C PRO A 78 -16.97 8.35 -3.29
N ALA A 79 -17.34 9.10 -4.34
CA ALA A 79 -18.70 9.62 -4.50
C ALA A 79 -19.72 8.50 -4.75
N GLY A 80 -19.32 7.48 -5.55
CA GLY A 80 -20.13 6.28 -5.77
C GLY A 80 -20.31 5.47 -4.48
N ALA A 81 -19.28 5.34 -3.66
CA ALA A 81 -19.36 4.67 -2.37
C ALA A 81 -20.34 5.37 -1.42
N GLN A 82 -20.41 6.70 -1.47
CA GLN A 82 -21.46 7.47 -0.77
C GLN A 82 -22.84 7.01 -1.22
N GLY A 83 -23.12 7.04 -2.50
CA GLY A 83 -24.43 6.62 -3.02
C GLY A 83 -24.82 5.19 -2.64
N VAL A 84 -23.83 4.26 -2.65
CA VAL A 84 -24.05 2.88 -2.19
C VAL A 84 -24.35 2.82 -0.70
N ARG A 85 -23.61 3.57 0.13
CA ARG A 85 -23.83 3.60 1.59
C ARG A 85 -25.19 4.20 1.92
N ASP A 86 -25.52 5.36 1.35
CA ASP A 86 -26.80 6.03 1.53
C ASP A 86 -27.98 5.12 1.10
N GLY A 87 -27.78 4.40 -0.03
CA GLY A 87 -28.77 3.42 -0.52
C GLY A 87 -29.02 2.29 0.47
N PHE A 88 -27.99 1.71 1.09
CA PHE A 88 -28.13 0.69 2.10
C PHE A 88 -28.80 1.23 3.36
N ASP A 89 -28.47 2.42 3.81
CA ASP A 89 -29.07 3.02 4.98
C ASP A 89 -30.55 3.35 4.77
N ILE A 90 -30.94 3.86 3.60
CA ILE A 90 -32.33 4.09 3.21
C ILE A 90 -33.10 2.76 3.16
N LEU A 91 -32.48 1.67 2.65
CA LEU A 91 -33.13 0.35 2.62
C LEU A 91 -33.36 -0.22 4.03
N LYS A 92 -32.46 0.04 4.96
CA LYS A 92 -32.66 -0.30 6.38
C LYS A 92 -33.82 0.50 6.98
N VAL A 93 -33.85 1.81 6.78
CA VAL A 93 -34.95 2.68 7.26
C VAL A 93 -36.30 2.23 6.70
N LYS A 94 -36.36 1.80 5.42
CA LYS A 94 -37.57 1.27 4.78
C LYS A 94 -37.91 -0.16 5.17
N GLY A 95 -37.14 -0.80 6.07
CA GLY A 95 -37.33 -2.20 6.47
C GLY A 95 -37.08 -3.24 5.36
N LYS A 96 -36.43 -2.83 4.26
CA LYS A 96 -36.07 -3.73 3.14
C LYS A 96 -34.73 -4.45 3.36
N LEU A 97 -33.94 -3.98 4.30
CA LEU A 97 -32.78 -4.67 4.85
C LEU A 97 -32.90 -4.74 6.37
N PRO A 98 -32.40 -5.82 7.01
CA PRO A 98 -32.34 -5.89 8.47
C PRO A 98 -31.57 -4.72 9.06
N ALA A 99 -32.01 -4.16 10.18
CA ALA A 99 -31.32 -3.10 10.88
C ALA A 99 -29.88 -3.50 11.27
N ALA A 100 -29.69 -4.80 11.60
CA ALA A 100 -28.38 -5.38 11.95
C ALA A 100 -27.55 -5.81 10.73
N ASP A 101 -27.97 -5.46 9.49
CA ASP A 101 -27.14 -5.74 8.30
C ASP A 101 -25.80 -5.04 8.40
N ASP A 102 -24.72 -5.82 8.34
CA ASP A 102 -23.32 -5.36 8.53
C ASP A 102 -22.59 -5.12 7.20
N ARG A 103 -23.34 -4.91 6.13
CA ARG A 103 -22.79 -4.72 4.76
C ARG A 103 -21.79 -3.59 4.70
N LYS A 104 -20.57 -3.92 4.26
CA LYS A 104 -19.46 -3.00 4.19
C LYS A 104 -19.32 -2.44 2.78
N VAL A 105 -19.07 -1.13 2.67
CA VAL A 105 -18.74 -0.47 1.42
C VAL A 105 -17.25 -0.20 1.42
N VAL A 106 -16.55 -0.64 0.38
CA VAL A 106 -15.10 -0.48 0.24
C VAL A 106 -14.78 0.25 -1.05
N VAL A 107 -14.20 1.43 -0.94
CA VAL A 107 -13.56 2.12 -2.07
C VAL A 107 -12.24 1.43 -2.34
N LEU A 108 -11.99 1.03 -3.58
CA LEU A 108 -10.73 0.44 -4.03
C LEU A 108 -10.09 1.31 -5.10
N THR A 109 -8.87 1.80 -4.83
CA THR A 109 -8.16 2.71 -5.74
C THR A 109 -6.67 2.37 -5.82
N GLY A 110 -6.00 2.86 -6.88
CA GLY A 110 -4.56 3.06 -6.89
C GLY A 110 -4.18 4.43 -6.28
N ASP A 111 -2.89 4.62 -6.09
CA ASP A 111 -2.30 5.83 -5.52
C ASP A 111 -2.56 7.10 -6.34
N GLY A 112 -2.50 7.03 -7.67
CA GLY A 112 -2.82 8.17 -8.54
C GLY A 112 -4.25 8.65 -8.40
N ALA A 113 -5.23 7.71 -8.29
CA ALA A 113 -6.62 8.06 -8.01
C ALA A 113 -6.77 8.69 -6.62
N ALA A 114 -6.09 8.15 -5.61
CA ALA A 114 -6.20 8.60 -4.24
C ALA A 114 -5.62 10.01 -4.01
N GLN A 115 -4.52 10.36 -4.71
CA GLN A 115 -3.72 11.57 -4.46
C GLN A 115 -3.92 12.69 -5.48
N GLU A 116 -4.45 12.39 -6.66
CA GLU A 116 -4.67 13.37 -7.74
C GLU A 116 -6.11 13.33 -8.24
N ILE A 117 -6.41 12.38 -9.15
CA ILE A 117 -7.65 12.41 -9.94
C ILE A 117 -8.90 12.26 -9.07
N GLY A 118 -8.85 11.50 -7.98
CA GLY A 118 -9.96 11.28 -7.06
C GLY A 118 -9.83 11.97 -5.70
N LEU A 119 -8.82 12.83 -5.51
CA LEU A 119 -8.54 13.45 -4.21
C LEU A 119 -9.74 14.27 -3.71
N GLN A 120 -10.35 15.10 -4.58
CA GLN A 120 -11.49 15.93 -4.23
C GLN A 120 -12.65 15.09 -3.68
N SER A 121 -13.04 14.02 -4.36
CA SER A 121 -14.14 13.15 -3.93
C SER A 121 -13.79 12.36 -2.67
N THR A 122 -12.52 11.99 -2.48
CA THR A 122 -12.03 11.37 -1.26
C THR A 122 -12.17 12.31 -0.05
N LEU A 123 -11.67 13.54 -0.16
CA LEU A 123 -11.78 14.54 0.91
C LEU A 123 -13.24 14.87 1.23
N ALA A 124 -14.09 14.95 0.22
CA ALA A 124 -15.52 15.18 0.41
C ALA A 124 -16.20 14.00 1.15
N ALA A 125 -15.82 12.76 0.86
CA ALA A 125 -16.34 11.57 1.55
C ALA A 125 -15.87 11.53 3.02
N ILE A 126 -14.62 11.87 3.30
CA ILE A 126 -14.10 11.98 4.66
C ILE A 126 -14.85 13.07 5.43
N HIS A 127 -15.01 14.26 4.84
CA HIS A 127 -15.70 15.39 5.46
C HIS A 127 -17.15 15.05 5.86
N ARG A 128 -17.84 14.24 5.06
CA ARG A 128 -19.21 13.79 5.36
C ARG A 128 -19.30 12.72 6.44
N GLY A 129 -18.19 12.17 6.91
CA GLY A 129 -18.16 11.13 7.93
C GLY A 129 -18.79 9.80 7.48
N LEU A 130 -18.69 9.45 6.21
CA LEU A 130 -19.30 8.24 5.67
C LEU A 130 -18.74 6.99 6.31
N ASP A 131 -19.63 6.04 6.63
CA ASP A 131 -19.24 4.72 7.11
C ASP A 131 -18.78 3.83 5.95
N PHE A 132 -17.53 3.95 5.58
CA PHE A 132 -16.91 3.16 4.52
C PHE A 132 -15.46 2.80 4.84
N TYR A 133 -14.97 1.80 4.14
CA TYR A 133 -13.56 1.47 4.07
C TYR A 133 -12.96 2.01 2.77
N TYR A 134 -11.73 2.43 2.81
CA TYR A 134 -10.98 2.85 1.64
C TYR A 134 -9.68 2.06 1.61
N LEU A 135 -9.46 1.28 0.56
CA LEU A 135 -8.22 0.59 0.30
C LEU A 135 -7.53 1.22 -0.91
N CYS A 136 -6.48 1.99 -0.65
CA CYS A 136 -5.53 2.45 -1.66
C CYS A 136 -4.39 1.44 -1.77
N TYR A 137 -4.27 0.73 -2.90
CA TYR A 137 -3.06 -0.03 -3.20
C TYR A 137 -2.04 0.89 -3.86
N ASP A 138 -1.01 1.22 -3.10
CA ASP A 138 0.05 2.14 -3.49
C ASP A 138 1.18 1.36 -4.18
N ASN A 139 1.17 1.35 -5.51
CA ASN A 139 2.21 0.76 -6.34
C ASN A 139 3.21 1.80 -6.86
N GLU A 140 3.09 3.03 -6.35
CA GLU A 140 3.98 4.15 -6.60
C GLU A 140 4.03 4.63 -8.06
N SER A 141 2.90 4.43 -8.79
CA SER A 141 2.77 4.86 -10.20
C SER A 141 1.34 4.71 -10.72
N TYR A 142 1.05 5.31 -11.89
CA TYR A 142 -0.07 4.90 -12.73
C TYR A 142 0.32 3.59 -13.45
N GLY A 143 0.24 2.47 -12.73
CA GLY A 143 0.77 1.19 -13.17
C GLY A 143 0.06 0.59 -14.37
N ASN A 144 -1.30 0.62 -14.37
CA ASN A 144 -2.12 -0.03 -15.42
C ASN A 144 -1.90 0.56 -16.82
N THR A 145 -1.57 1.85 -16.91
CA THR A 145 -1.37 2.56 -18.18
C THR A 145 0.08 2.56 -18.67
N GLY A 146 1.00 1.91 -17.95
CA GLY A 146 2.41 1.76 -18.34
C GLY A 146 3.38 2.56 -17.50
N PHE A 147 3.15 2.66 -16.17
CA PHE A 147 4.10 3.23 -15.20
C PHE A 147 4.43 4.70 -15.37
N GLN A 148 3.43 5.50 -15.64
CA GLN A 148 3.57 6.96 -15.53
C GLN A 148 3.79 7.34 -14.06
N SER A 149 4.54 8.40 -13.85
CA SER A 149 4.80 8.96 -12.53
C SER A 149 3.48 9.37 -11.84
N SER A 150 3.38 9.05 -10.58
CA SER A 150 2.30 9.49 -9.67
C SER A 150 2.87 10.30 -8.51
N PRO A 151 2.06 10.94 -7.67
CA PRO A 151 2.56 11.59 -6.45
C PRO A 151 3.26 10.64 -5.47
N SER A 152 2.95 9.33 -5.53
CA SER A 152 3.61 8.30 -4.72
C SER A 152 4.96 7.86 -5.26
N THR A 153 5.31 8.20 -6.50
CA THR A 153 6.57 7.75 -7.10
C THR A 153 7.75 8.27 -6.29
N PRO A 154 8.68 7.38 -5.85
CA PRO A 154 9.80 7.76 -5.00
C PRO A 154 10.81 8.65 -5.73
N TYR A 155 11.53 9.47 -4.96
CA TYR A 155 12.72 10.19 -5.43
C TYR A 155 13.73 9.21 -6.02
N GLY A 156 14.36 9.57 -7.14
CA GLY A 156 15.32 8.73 -7.85
C GLY A 156 14.72 7.59 -8.67
N ALA A 157 13.40 7.37 -8.67
CA ALA A 157 12.80 6.30 -9.45
C ALA A 157 12.68 6.67 -10.94
N ARG A 158 12.91 5.69 -11.82
CA ARG A 158 12.58 5.78 -13.23
C ARG A 158 11.12 5.43 -13.48
N THR A 159 10.45 6.19 -14.33
CA THR A 159 9.10 5.89 -14.83
C THR A 159 9.05 6.12 -16.36
N SER A 160 7.92 5.76 -16.99
CA SER A 160 7.73 6.02 -18.43
C SER A 160 7.63 7.51 -18.78
N THR A 161 7.19 8.34 -17.83
CA THR A 161 7.12 9.81 -17.99
C THR A 161 8.35 10.55 -17.44
N GLU A 162 9.21 9.86 -16.70
CA GLU A 162 10.50 10.37 -16.18
C GLU A 162 11.61 9.36 -16.54
N PRO A 163 11.89 9.16 -17.84
CA PRO A 163 12.91 8.22 -18.29
C PRO A 163 14.32 8.76 -18.00
N ILE A 164 15.26 7.86 -17.78
CA ILE A 164 16.66 8.22 -17.62
C ILE A 164 17.22 8.73 -18.96
N SER A 165 17.86 9.87 -18.92
CA SER A 165 18.50 10.50 -20.09
C SER A 165 19.72 11.31 -19.66
N ALA A 166 20.51 11.80 -20.63
CA ALA A 166 21.61 12.70 -20.34
C ALA A 166 21.17 14.00 -19.62
N ALA A 167 19.93 14.46 -19.86
CA ALA A 167 19.36 15.63 -19.20
C ALA A 167 18.72 15.31 -17.84
N ALA A 168 18.38 14.04 -17.57
CA ALA A 168 17.77 13.57 -16.35
C ALA A 168 18.41 12.24 -15.89
N PRO A 169 19.70 12.26 -15.50
CA PRO A 169 20.44 11.03 -15.19
C PRO A 169 20.04 10.40 -13.84
N HIS A 170 19.42 11.17 -12.95
CA HIS A 170 19.09 10.75 -11.58
C HIS A 170 17.67 10.22 -11.43
N GLY A 171 16.87 10.16 -12.50
CA GLY A 171 15.46 9.84 -12.45
C GLY A 171 14.61 10.97 -11.87
N ARG A 172 13.56 10.61 -11.15
CA ARG A 172 12.62 11.57 -10.53
C ARG A 172 13.32 12.40 -9.44
N LEU A 173 13.25 13.72 -9.53
CA LEU A 173 13.81 14.66 -8.54
C LEU A 173 12.75 15.37 -7.70
N HIS A 174 11.53 14.85 -7.70
CA HIS A 174 10.44 15.32 -6.83
C HIS A 174 10.21 14.34 -5.70
N GLU A 175 10.06 14.87 -4.49
CA GLU A 175 9.73 14.07 -3.32
C GLU A 175 8.38 13.36 -3.48
N ARG A 176 8.30 12.16 -2.92
CA ARG A 176 7.06 11.43 -2.76
C ARG A 176 6.10 12.24 -1.89
N ARG A 177 4.85 12.40 -2.32
CA ARG A 177 3.80 12.95 -1.46
C ARG A 177 3.41 11.93 -0.39
N ASP A 178 3.40 12.33 0.87
CA ASP A 178 2.93 11.48 1.95
C ASP A 178 1.38 11.47 2.00
N LEU A 179 0.77 10.45 1.40
CA LEU A 179 -0.68 10.28 1.38
C LEU A 179 -1.25 10.10 2.80
N PHE A 180 -0.50 9.47 3.70
CA PHE A 180 -0.95 9.32 5.08
C PHE A 180 -1.12 10.68 5.75
N GLU A 181 -0.15 11.58 5.63
CA GLU A 181 -0.25 12.92 6.20
C GLU A 181 -1.34 13.76 5.51
N LEU A 182 -1.50 13.65 4.20
CA LEU A 182 -2.54 14.32 3.45
C LEU A 182 -3.95 13.96 3.96
N TRP A 183 -4.17 12.69 4.27
CA TRP A 183 -5.44 12.22 4.81
C TRP A 183 -5.57 12.44 6.32
N ARG A 184 -4.47 12.35 7.07
CA ARG A 184 -4.46 12.53 8.53
C ARG A 184 -4.96 13.89 8.97
N VAL A 185 -4.58 14.96 8.25
CA VAL A 185 -5.04 16.33 8.57
C VAL A 185 -6.55 16.50 8.43
N GLN A 186 -7.23 15.60 7.70
CA GLN A 186 -8.70 15.56 7.61
C GLN A 186 -9.34 14.84 8.81
N LYS A 187 -8.54 14.27 9.71
CA LYS A 187 -8.98 13.58 10.94
C LYS A 187 -10.04 12.49 10.68
N PRO A 188 -9.82 11.53 9.76
CA PRO A 188 -10.70 10.38 9.64
C PRO A 188 -10.73 9.59 10.94
N ASP A 189 -11.78 8.79 11.16
CA ASP A 189 -11.89 7.97 12.38
C ASP A 189 -10.74 6.97 12.51
N TYR A 190 -10.33 6.39 11.38
CA TYR A 190 -9.19 5.48 11.32
C TYR A 190 -8.41 5.63 10.02
N LEU A 191 -7.10 5.71 10.12
CA LEU A 191 -6.18 5.77 8.98
C LEU A 191 -4.98 4.90 9.27
N THR A 192 -4.51 4.11 8.29
CA THR A 192 -3.35 3.24 8.49
C THR A 192 -2.58 2.93 7.21
N THR A 193 -1.28 2.68 7.35
CA THR A 193 -0.46 2.01 6.34
C THR A 193 -0.42 0.51 6.62
N ILE A 194 -0.43 -0.31 5.58
CA ILE A 194 -0.36 -1.77 5.67
C ILE A 194 0.62 -2.33 4.65
N SER A 195 1.07 -3.56 4.88
CA SER A 195 1.89 -4.32 3.94
C SER A 195 1.50 -5.80 3.97
N ALA A 196 1.39 -6.42 2.80
CA ALA A 196 1.14 -7.85 2.69
C ALA A 196 2.27 -8.71 3.29
N ALA A 197 3.49 -8.15 3.44
CA ALA A 197 4.60 -8.81 4.13
C ALA A 197 4.39 -8.93 5.65
N TYR A 198 3.41 -8.19 6.22
CA TYR A 198 3.03 -8.21 7.63
C TYR A 198 1.53 -8.53 7.78
N PRO A 199 1.10 -9.75 7.41
CA PRO A 199 -0.32 -10.09 7.29
C PRO A 199 -1.08 -10.09 8.63
N LEU A 200 -0.41 -10.31 9.75
CA LEU A 200 -1.02 -10.23 11.08
C LEU A 200 -1.30 -8.78 11.48
N ASP A 201 -0.34 -7.87 11.28
CA ASP A 201 -0.51 -6.43 11.48
C ASP A 201 -1.64 -5.88 10.59
N LEU A 202 -1.64 -6.25 9.29
CA LEU A 202 -2.71 -5.91 8.37
C LEU A 202 -4.07 -6.36 8.88
N SER A 203 -4.20 -7.62 9.28
CA SER A 203 -5.48 -8.17 9.75
C SER A 203 -5.95 -7.51 11.03
N GLU A 204 -5.07 -7.28 12.00
CA GLU A 204 -5.40 -6.60 13.25
C GLU A 204 -5.93 -5.18 12.99
N LYS A 205 -5.29 -4.44 12.08
CA LYS A 205 -5.73 -3.10 11.66
C LYS A 205 -7.13 -3.12 11.04
N VAL A 206 -7.44 -4.12 10.21
CA VAL A 206 -8.80 -4.29 9.64
C VAL A 206 -9.82 -4.57 10.74
N PHE A 207 -9.52 -5.44 11.71
CA PHE A 207 -10.40 -5.70 12.86
C PHE A 207 -10.57 -4.47 13.75
N ARG A 208 -9.48 -3.73 13.99
CA ARG A 208 -9.52 -2.48 14.77
C ARG A 208 -10.39 -1.44 14.08
N ALA A 209 -10.24 -1.28 12.78
CA ALA A 209 -11.04 -0.38 11.95
C ALA A 209 -12.55 -0.69 12.05
N GLY A 210 -12.93 -1.96 12.18
CA GLY A 210 -14.32 -2.39 12.37
C GLY A 210 -15.00 -1.87 13.65
N LYS A 211 -14.26 -1.24 14.57
CA LYS A 211 -14.81 -0.61 15.78
C LYS A 211 -15.28 0.83 15.54
N PHE A 212 -14.99 1.41 14.39
CA PHE A 212 -15.34 2.78 14.02
C PHE A 212 -16.50 2.78 13.02
N THR A 213 -17.33 3.80 13.08
CA THR A 213 -18.50 3.99 12.21
C THR A 213 -18.28 5.03 11.12
N GLY A 214 -17.17 5.76 11.14
CA GLY A 214 -16.81 6.76 10.14
C GLY A 214 -15.81 6.26 9.09
N PRO A 215 -15.10 7.14 8.41
CA PRO A 215 -14.12 6.81 7.37
C PRO A 215 -12.93 6.00 7.92
N LYS A 216 -12.66 4.86 7.29
CA LYS A 216 -11.55 3.95 7.62
C LYS A 216 -10.67 3.78 6.41
N LEU A 217 -9.47 4.38 6.43
CA LEU A 217 -8.59 4.52 5.28
C LEU A 217 -7.33 3.65 5.43
N PHE A 218 -7.02 2.88 4.41
CA PHE A 218 -5.89 1.98 4.35
C PHE A 218 -5.01 2.30 3.14
N ILE A 219 -3.72 2.48 3.36
CA ILE A 219 -2.70 2.65 2.33
C ILE A 219 -1.83 1.40 2.33
N ALA A 220 -1.94 0.60 1.28
CA ALA A 220 -1.26 -0.68 1.16
C ALA A 220 -0.04 -0.58 0.25
N LEU A 221 1.17 -0.77 0.78
CA LEU A 221 2.35 -0.95 -0.06
C LEU A 221 2.12 -2.12 -1.00
N SER A 222 2.23 -1.86 -2.29
CA SER A 222 1.86 -2.80 -3.32
C SER A 222 2.97 -2.95 -4.37
N PRO A 223 4.03 -3.72 -4.08
CA PRO A 223 5.08 -3.97 -5.06
C PRO A 223 4.49 -4.39 -6.40
N CYS A 224 4.97 -3.76 -7.46
CA CYS A 224 4.49 -3.97 -8.82
C CYS A 224 5.62 -4.59 -9.66
N PRO A 225 5.66 -5.93 -9.84
CA PRO A 225 6.78 -6.58 -10.51
C PRO A 225 7.14 -5.97 -11.85
N PRO A 226 6.19 -5.71 -12.78
CA PRO A 226 6.56 -5.09 -14.07
C PRO A 226 7.08 -3.66 -13.91
N GLY A 227 6.50 -2.86 -13.00
CA GLY A 227 6.87 -1.45 -12.88
C GLY A 227 8.11 -1.19 -12.05
N TRP A 228 8.33 -2.02 -11.05
CA TRP A 228 9.53 -1.94 -10.23
C TRP A 228 10.68 -2.74 -10.86
N GLU A 229 10.38 -3.48 -11.95
CA GLU A 229 11.33 -4.34 -12.64
C GLU A 229 11.99 -5.34 -11.69
N VAL A 230 11.14 -6.16 -11.05
CA VAL A 230 11.53 -7.21 -10.11
C VAL A 230 10.87 -8.53 -10.49
N ASP A 231 11.49 -9.62 -10.15
CA ASP A 231 10.86 -10.93 -10.33
C ASP A 231 9.64 -11.07 -9.41
N PRO A 232 8.55 -11.67 -9.89
CA PRO A 232 7.30 -11.81 -9.13
C PRO A 232 7.48 -12.49 -7.78
N GLU A 233 8.42 -13.41 -7.64
CA GLU A 233 8.72 -14.14 -6.39
C GLU A 233 9.26 -13.24 -5.27
N TRP A 234 9.91 -12.10 -5.63
CA TRP A 234 10.49 -11.16 -4.67
C TRP A 234 9.50 -10.15 -4.07
N SER A 235 8.23 -10.15 -4.50
CA SER A 235 7.26 -9.13 -4.08
C SER A 235 7.13 -9.00 -2.56
N ILE A 236 7.09 -10.12 -1.84
CA ILE A 236 6.97 -10.12 -0.37
C ILE A 236 8.27 -9.67 0.29
N ASP A 237 9.41 -10.11 -0.22
CA ASP A 237 10.71 -9.74 0.36
C ASP A 237 11.02 -8.27 0.16
N ILE A 238 10.68 -7.71 -1.00
CA ILE A 238 10.80 -6.26 -1.26
C ILE A 238 9.84 -5.47 -0.37
N ALA A 239 8.59 -5.93 -0.18
CA ALA A 239 7.66 -5.30 0.74
C ALA A 239 8.15 -5.35 2.19
N ARG A 240 8.85 -6.42 2.58
CA ARG A 240 9.50 -6.54 3.89
C ARG A 240 10.68 -5.59 4.01
N LEU A 241 11.56 -5.55 3.01
CA LEU A 241 12.69 -4.61 2.98
C LEU A 241 12.25 -3.15 3.08
N ALA A 242 11.14 -2.76 2.43
CA ALA A 242 10.61 -1.41 2.56
C ALA A 242 10.29 -1.03 4.01
N VAL A 243 9.79 -1.98 4.80
CA VAL A 243 9.53 -1.78 6.24
C VAL A 243 10.83 -1.82 7.04
N GLU A 244 11.71 -2.78 6.77
CA GLU A 244 12.98 -2.96 7.49
C GLU A 244 13.98 -1.82 7.25
N THR A 245 13.94 -1.18 6.09
CA THR A 245 14.72 0.04 5.79
C THR A 245 14.07 1.32 6.31
N GLY A 246 12.83 1.24 6.81
CA GLY A 246 12.08 2.39 7.28
C GLY A 246 11.43 3.26 6.19
N ILE A 247 11.59 2.91 4.92
CA ILE A 247 10.95 3.62 3.79
C ILE A 247 9.43 3.54 3.88
N TRP A 248 8.90 2.41 4.38
CA TRP A 248 7.47 2.21 4.57
C TRP A 248 7.14 2.01 6.06
N PRO A 249 6.82 3.07 6.81
CA PRO A 249 6.41 2.96 8.20
C PRO A 249 5.07 2.21 8.32
N LEU A 250 4.99 1.22 9.20
CA LEU A 250 3.72 0.63 9.62
C LEU A 250 3.14 1.46 10.76
N ARG A 251 2.21 2.35 10.43
CA ARG A 251 1.63 3.34 11.34
C ARG A 251 0.11 3.40 11.21
N GLU A 252 -0.54 3.89 12.24
CA GLU A 252 -1.97 4.18 12.23
C GLU A 252 -2.24 5.55 12.86
N ALA A 253 -3.37 6.13 12.52
CA ALA A 253 -3.89 7.32 13.19
C ALA A 253 -5.35 7.10 13.56
N ILE A 254 -5.68 7.35 14.83
CA ILE A 254 -7.03 7.32 15.38
C ILE A 254 -7.40 8.76 15.71
N HIS A 255 -8.41 9.30 15.04
CA HIS A 255 -8.81 10.71 15.15
C HIS A 255 -7.61 11.68 15.02
N GLY A 256 -6.63 11.33 14.17
CA GLY A 256 -5.43 12.12 13.90
C GLY A 256 -4.23 11.86 14.82
N ALA A 257 -4.39 11.14 15.93
CA ALA A 257 -3.27 10.73 16.80
C ALA A 257 -2.51 9.55 16.18
N VAL A 258 -1.23 9.74 15.91
CA VAL A 258 -0.36 8.75 15.20
C VAL A 258 0.32 7.83 16.18
N SER A 259 0.35 6.55 15.85
CA SER A 259 1.20 5.53 16.49
C SER A 259 1.79 4.58 15.45
N HIS A 260 2.97 4.02 15.74
CA HIS A 260 3.60 2.99 14.92
C HIS A 260 3.26 1.61 15.48
N THR A 261 2.76 0.71 14.62
CA THR A 261 2.39 -0.65 15.02
C THR A 261 3.56 -1.61 14.97
N TYR A 262 4.58 -1.25 14.18
CA TYR A 262 5.83 -1.97 14.10
C TYR A 262 6.98 -1.01 13.81
N ILE A 263 8.07 -1.14 14.57
CA ILE A 263 9.33 -0.43 14.37
C ILE A 263 10.45 -1.48 14.36
N PRO A 264 11.26 -1.57 13.30
CA PRO A 264 12.43 -2.45 13.29
C PRO A 264 13.38 -2.11 14.44
N ARG A 265 13.93 -3.13 15.11
CA ARG A 265 14.95 -2.93 16.17
C ARG A 265 16.18 -2.21 15.63
N ARG A 266 16.52 -2.50 14.39
CA ARG A 266 17.59 -1.87 13.62
C ARG A 266 17.12 -1.71 12.19
N PHE A 267 17.28 -0.53 11.61
CA PHE A 267 16.98 -0.28 10.21
C PHE A 267 18.11 -0.81 9.32
N ALA A 268 17.74 -1.48 8.25
CA ALA A 268 18.65 -1.79 7.16
C ALA A 268 18.92 -0.53 6.33
N PRO A 269 20.06 -0.43 5.62
CA PRO A 269 20.30 0.66 4.69
C PRO A 269 19.24 0.72 3.59
N VAL A 270 18.80 1.93 3.19
CA VAL A 270 17.83 2.08 2.09
C VAL A 270 18.32 1.46 0.79
N GLU A 271 19.64 1.41 0.62
CA GLU A 271 20.30 0.81 -0.53
C GLU A 271 19.90 -0.65 -0.76
N ASP A 272 19.68 -1.44 0.30
CA ASP A 272 19.27 -2.84 0.20
C ASP A 272 17.89 -2.98 -0.47
N TYR A 273 16.99 -2.01 -0.22
CA TYR A 273 15.69 -1.94 -0.88
C TYR A 273 15.81 -1.45 -2.34
N LEU A 274 16.62 -0.41 -2.58
CA LEU A 274 16.76 0.21 -3.90
C LEU A 274 17.40 -0.74 -4.91
N LYS A 275 18.47 -1.45 -4.54
CA LYS A 275 19.21 -2.37 -5.41
C LYS A 275 18.37 -3.52 -5.96
N ARG A 276 17.33 -3.92 -5.25
CA ARG A 276 16.45 -5.02 -5.65
C ARG A 276 15.49 -4.64 -6.78
N GLN A 277 15.44 -3.37 -7.19
CA GLN A 277 14.45 -2.86 -8.13
C GLN A 277 15.12 -2.26 -9.36
N GLY A 278 14.79 -2.76 -10.54
CA GLY A 278 15.35 -2.27 -11.80
C GLY A 278 15.05 -0.81 -12.07
N ARG A 279 13.93 -0.25 -11.52
CA ARG A 279 13.61 1.18 -11.65
C ARG A 279 14.64 2.11 -10.97
N PHE A 280 15.54 1.57 -10.13
CA PHE A 280 16.65 2.32 -9.50
C PHE A 280 18.02 1.87 -10.00
N ARG A 281 18.11 0.97 -11.01
CA ARG A 281 19.40 0.43 -11.49
C ARG A 281 20.39 1.51 -11.86
N HIS A 282 19.93 2.60 -12.48
CA HIS A 282 20.77 3.73 -12.90
C HIS A 282 21.48 4.46 -11.74
N LEU A 283 21.01 4.29 -10.49
CA LEU A 283 21.70 4.81 -9.31
C LEU A 283 22.92 3.96 -8.92
N PHE A 284 23.10 2.79 -9.51
CA PHE A 284 24.18 1.86 -9.19
C PHE A 284 25.10 1.59 -10.39
N GLU A 285 24.57 1.66 -11.62
CA GLU A 285 25.26 1.31 -12.86
C GLU A 285 24.99 2.35 -13.97
N PRO A 286 25.99 2.67 -14.83
CA PRO A 286 27.40 2.25 -14.82
C PRO A 286 28.25 2.96 -13.77
N LYS A 287 27.74 4.02 -13.15
CA LYS A 287 28.40 4.79 -12.10
C LYS A 287 27.44 4.98 -10.94
N ARG A 288 27.92 4.71 -9.73
CA ARG A 288 27.14 4.90 -8.53
C ARG A 288 26.80 6.37 -8.28
N ASP A 289 25.53 6.65 -7.96
CA ASP A 289 25.00 7.96 -7.59
C ASP A 289 24.86 8.05 -6.07
N ASP A 290 25.99 8.30 -5.39
CA ASP A 290 26.01 8.39 -3.93
C ASP A 290 25.17 9.55 -3.40
N GLU A 291 25.05 10.65 -4.14
CA GLU A 291 24.29 11.83 -3.73
C GLU A 291 22.79 11.51 -3.65
N THR A 292 22.22 10.91 -4.70
CA THR A 292 20.80 10.51 -4.71
C THR A 292 20.50 9.45 -3.65
N ILE A 293 21.37 8.45 -3.48
CA ILE A 293 21.20 7.40 -2.47
C ILE A 293 21.26 7.99 -1.05
N ALA A 294 22.23 8.88 -0.78
CA ALA A 294 22.36 9.56 0.50
C ALA A 294 21.17 10.47 0.80
N HIS A 295 20.62 11.15 -0.20
CA HIS A 295 19.40 11.96 -0.05
C HIS A 295 18.20 11.10 0.39
N ILE A 296 17.99 9.95 -0.24
CA ILE A 296 16.91 9.01 0.15
C ILE A 296 17.12 8.52 1.58
N GLN A 297 18.35 8.15 1.96
CA GLN A 297 18.67 7.73 3.33
C GLN A 297 18.37 8.85 4.34
N ALA A 298 18.84 10.07 4.05
CA ALA A 298 18.63 11.22 4.92
C ALA A 298 17.15 11.55 5.15
N THR A 299 16.31 11.40 4.10
CA THR A 299 14.86 11.59 4.19
C THR A 299 14.23 10.58 5.15
N VAL A 300 14.63 9.30 5.06
CA VAL A 300 14.15 8.24 5.97
C VAL A 300 14.62 8.50 7.40
N ASP A 301 15.89 8.85 7.59
CA ASP A 301 16.45 9.13 8.92
C ASP A 301 15.77 10.33 9.59
N ALA A 302 15.48 11.39 8.81
CA ALA A 302 14.75 12.57 9.30
C ALA A 302 13.34 12.22 9.76
N TYR A 303 12.61 11.40 8.99
CA TYR A 303 11.29 10.92 9.39
C TYR A 303 11.34 10.17 10.73
N TRP A 304 12.23 9.19 10.86
CA TRP A 304 12.30 8.36 12.08
C TRP A 304 12.82 9.12 13.28
N LYS A 305 13.71 10.09 13.08
CA LYS A 305 14.13 11.02 14.15
C LYS A 305 12.96 11.84 14.68
N ALA A 306 12.13 12.41 13.79
CA ALA A 306 10.95 13.15 14.18
C ALA A 306 9.90 12.26 14.86
N ALA A 307 9.68 11.05 14.36
CA ALA A 307 8.73 10.10 14.93
C ALA A 307 9.10 9.67 16.36
N ARG A 308 10.37 9.38 16.63
CA ARG A 308 10.88 9.04 17.97
C ARG A 308 10.77 10.22 18.94
N SER A 309 11.13 11.41 18.50
CA SER A 309 10.99 12.64 19.31
C SER A 309 9.54 12.91 19.71
N ALA A 310 8.58 12.66 18.81
CA ALA A 310 7.16 12.84 19.08
C ALA A 310 6.60 11.81 20.08
N GLN A 311 7.22 10.64 20.18
CA GLN A 311 6.86 9.58 21.15
C GLN A 311 7.55 9.72 22.51
N GLY A 312 8.42 10.72 22.69
CA GLY A 312 9.17 10.95 23.93
C GLY A 312 10.39 10.03 24.13
N GLU A 313 10.78 9.26 23.12
CA GLU A 313 11.98 8.43 23.12
C GLU A 313 13.20 9.28 22.70
N MET A 314 14.16 9.44 23.62
CA MET A 314 15.46 10.06 23.28
C MET A 314 16.21 9.22 22.26
N PRO A 315 16.90 9.81 21.26
CA PRO A 315 17.71 9.06 20.31
C PRO A 315 18.86 8.36 21.02
N GLU A 316 18.98 7.04 20.88
CA GLU A 316 20.18 6.31 21.27
C GLU A 316 21.41 6.88 20.54
N ALA A 317 22.47 7.18 21.29
CA ALA A 317 23.73 7.64 20.75
C ALA A 317 24.30 6.60 19.77
N THR A 318 24.65 7.04 18.58
CA THR A 318 25.28 6.24 17.51
C THR A 318 26.60 5.65 17.98
N THR A 319 26.60 4.41 18.43
CA THR A 319 27.85 3.65 18.57
C THR A 319 28.16 3.00 17.22
N THR A 320 29.14 3.56 16.53
CA THR A 320 29.78 2.94 15.36
C THR A 320 30.51 1.67 15.80
N SER A 321 29.91 0.52 15.59
CA SER A 321 30.60 -0.76 15.62
C SER A 321 30.17 -1.57 14.39
N THR A 322 31.15 -1.95 13.60
CA THR A 322 31.06 -2.77 12.39
C THR A 322 30.37 -4.10 12.70
N PRO A 323 29.31 -4.52 12.00
CA PRO A 323 28.72 -5.83 12.20
C PRO A 323 29.21 -6.84 11.20
N THR A 324 29.63 -7.99 11.69
CA THR A 324 29.70 -9.23 10.93
C THR A 324 28.28 -9.73 10.67
N SER A 325 27.88 -9.75 9.39
CA SER A 325 26.62 -10.30 8.96
C SER A 325 26.65 -11.82 8.95
N SER A 326 25.78 -12.46 9.69
CA SER A 326 25.44 -13.88 9.54
C SER A 326 23.98 -14.02 9.15
N LEU A 327 23.69 -13.82 7.88
CA LEU A 327 22.50 -14.38 7.25
C LEU A 327 22.90 -15.69 6.55
N PRO A 328 22.11 -16.74 6.59
CA PRO A 328 22.42 -17.99 5.88
C PRO A 328 22.44 -17.72 4.37
N ARG A 329 23.58 -17.98 3.73
CA ARG A 329 23.71 -17.95 2.27
C ARG A 329 23.00 -19.17 1.70
N ASN A 330 22.10 -18.93 0.75
CA ASN A 330 21.61 -19.99 -0.12
C ASN A 330 22.76 -20.43 -1.04
N PRO A 331 23.00 -21.74 -1.20
CA PRO A 331 24.01 -22.24 -2.15
C PRO A 331 23.46 -22.07 -3.58
N GLY A 332 23.99 -21.10 -4.32
CA GLY A 332 23.63 -20.84 -5.73
C GLY A 332 23.97 -19.45 -6.27
N GLU A 333 24.63 -18.59 -5.51
CA GLU A 333 24.88 -17.18 -5.92
C GLU A 333 26.17 -16.94 -6.74
N ASP A 334 26.82 -17.97 -7.28
CA ASP A 334 28.09 -17.83 -8.06
C ASP A 334 27.95 -18.20 -9.55
N GLU A 335 26.80 -17.97 -10.19
CA GLU A 335 26.78 -18.07 -11.66
C GLU A 335 26.29 -16.76 -12.29
N GLY A 336 27.25 -16.18 -13.02
CA GLY A 336 27.15 -14.87 -13.67
C GLY A 336 26.01 -14.77 -14.69
N TRP A 337 25.39 -13.63 -14.71
CA TRP A 337 24.44 -13.20 -15.70
C TRP A 337 25.09 -13.09 -17.08
N VAL A 338 24.84 -14.10 -17.93
CA VAL A 338 25.09 -13.99 -19.38
C VAL A 338 23.78 -13.60 -20.04
N SER A 339 23.81 -12.45 -20.69
CA SER A 339 22.72 -11.93 -21.52
C SER A 339 22.43 -12.86 -22.69
N SER A 340 21.17 -13.26 -22.89
CA SER A 340 20.70 -13.70 -24.19
C SER A 340 19.30 -13.13 -24.44
N ARG A 341 19.30 -12.18 -25.36
CA ARG A 341 18.26 -11.65 -26.27
C ARG A 341 16.96 -11.14 -25.65
#